data_15d37c8143dd05fd614208b676262de2
#
_entry.id   15d37c8143dd05fd614208b676262de2
#
_cell.length_a   1.000
_cell.length_b   1.000
_cell.length_c   1.000
_cell.angle_alpha   90.00
_cell.angle_beta   90.00
_cell.angle_gamma   90.00
#
_symmetry.space_group_name_H-M   'P 1'
#
loop_
_entity.id
_entity.type
_entity.pdbx_description
1 polymer ?
#
loop_
_entity_poly.entity_id
_entity_poly.type
_entity_poly.pdbx_seq_one_letter_code
_entity_poly.pdbx_strand_id
1 'polypeptide(L)'
;MGSRMSWEEVWPILLNGTLETLYMVGLAALFTVLLGLPVGVLLFISRRNGVLPLPRLNAVLGAAINMGRSLPFIVLLVALIPFTRLLIGTTLGSTAAVVPITLGAFPFFARVVENALDEVDKGRIEAVLSMGGNIWHIIAKALLPEALPPILAGITLTVVMLIGFSSMAGVIGGGGLGDLAIRYGYQRFNDQIMAGTVVILIALVQLVQSSGDRLVRRLAHRR
;
A
#
# COMPACT_ATOMS: atom_id res chain seq x y z
N MET A 1 -4.08 37.19 10.39
CA MET A 1 -4.20 36.57 11.71
C MET A 1 -5.35 35.58 11.61
N GLY A 2 -5.05 34.26 11.48
CA GLY A 2 -6.08 33.23 11.45
C GLY A 2 -6.84 33.21 12.76
N SER A 3 -8.17 33.12 12.71
CA SER A 3 -9.00 33.00 13.90
C SER A 3 -8.61 31.73 14.63
N ARG A 4 -8.12 31.86 15.87
CA ARG A 4 -7.87 30.66 16.70
C ARG A 4 -9.23 30.04 17.01
N MET A 5 -9.45 28.83 16.52
CA MET A 5 -10.61 28.01 16.90
C MET A 5 -10.41 27.48 18.33
N SER A 6 -11.52 27.22 19.02
CA SER A 6 -11.43 26.52 20.30
C SER A 6 -10.99 25.08 20.09
N TRP A 7 -10.31 24.46 21.06
CA TRP A 7 -9.93 23.04 20.96
C TRP A 7 -11.15 22.11 20.89
N GLU A 8 -12.28 22.54 21.42
CA GLU A 8 -13.56 21.82 21.30
C GLU A 8 -14.06 21.75 19.86
N GLU A 9 -13.75 22.74 19.02
CA GLU A 9 -14.07 22.76 17.60
C GLU A 9 -13.02 22.02 16.75
N VAL A 10 -11.73 22.12 17.13
CA VAL A 10 -10.61 21.52 16.41
C VAL A 10 -10.62 19.99 16.52
N TRP A 11 -10.89 19.48 17.73
CA TRP A 11 -10.81 18.05 18.01
C TRP A 11 -11.73 17.17 17.14
N PRO A 12 -13.04 17.47 16.99
CA PRO A 12 -13.92 16.71 16.11
C PRO A 12 -13.46 16.71 14.64
N ILE A 13 -12.90 17.83 14.16
CA ILE A 13 -12.38 17.95 12.80
C ILE A 13 -11.19 17.00 12.59
N LEU A 14 -10.22 17.03 13.51
CA LEU A 14 -9.05 16.14 13.46
C LEU A 14 -9.44 14.66 13.59
N LEU A 15 -10.40 14.35 14.46
CA LEU A 15 -10.89 12.98 14.63
C LEU A 15 -11.54 12.44 13.34
N ASN A 16 -12.43 13.21 12.74
CA ASN A 16 -13.07 12.82 11.49
C ASN A 16 -12.05 12.64 10.37
N GLY A 17 -11.10 13.57 10.21
CA GLY A 17 -10.05 13.41 9.21
C GLY A 17 -9.14 12.20 9.46
N THR A 18 -8.92 11.86 10.73
CA THR A 18 -8.17 10.65 11.11
C THR A 18 -8.94 9.39 10.71
N LEU A 19 -10.24 9.32 11.01
CA LEU A 19 -11.09 8.19 10.64
C LEU A 19 -11.17 8.01 9.11
N GLU A 20 -11.32 9.10 8.36
CA GLU A 20 -11.29 9.08 6.89
C GLU A 20 -9.95 8.56 6.35
N THR A 21 -8.83 9.01 6.93
CA THR A 21 -7.50 8.54 6.55
C THR A 21 -7.34 7.04 6.83
N LEU A 22 -7.75 6.59 8.02
CA LEU A 22 -7.72 5.17 8.38
C LEU A 22 -8.59 4.31 7.46
N TYR A 23 -9.77 4.80 7.10
CA TYR A 23 -10.66 4.15 6.15
C TYR A 23 -10.02 4.02 4.76
N MET A 24 -9.48 5.12 4.20
CA MET A 24 -8.80 5.12 2.90
C MET A 24 -7.61 4.17 2.89
N VAL A 25 -6.72 4.30 3.88
CA VAL A 25 -5.49 3.51 3.98
C VAL A 25 -5.81 2.04 4.23
N GLY A 26 -6.78 1.73 5.09
CA GLY A 26 -7.18 0.37 5.40
C GLY A 26 -7.73 -0.37 4.17
N LEU A 27 -8.68 0.23 3.45
CA LEU A 27 -9.22 -0.35 2.22
C LEU A 27 -8.18 -0.43 1.10
N ALA A 28 -7.39 0.63 0.91
CA ALA A 28 -6.35 0.62 -0.11
C ALA A 28 -5.28 -0.44 0.19
N ALA A 29 -4.89 -0.64 1.45
CA ALA A 29 -3.97 -1.70 1.87
C ALA A 29 -4.54 -3.09 1.57
N LEU A 30 -5.82 -3.32 1.91
CA LEU A 30 -6.49 -4.59 1.62
C LEU A 30 -6.46 -4.91 0.12
N PHE A 31 -6.91 -3.98 -0.72
CA PHE A 31 -6.92 -4.19 -2.17
C PHE A 31 -5.52 -4.27 -2.77
N THR A 32 -4.57 -3.49 -2.26
CA THR A 32 -3.17 -3.55 -2.69
C THR A 32 -2.57 -4.93 -2.43
N VAL A 33 -2.83 -5.51 -1.26
CA VAL A 33 -2.37 -6.87 -0.92
C VAL A 33 -3.09 -7.93 -1.76
N LEU A 34 -4.41 -7.81 -1.90
CA LEU A 34 -5.21 -8.77 -2.70
C LEU A 34 -4.79 -8.81 -4.17
N LEU A 35 -4.43 -7.66 -4.75
CA LEU A 35 -3.98 -7.58 -6.15
C LEU A 35 -2.48 -7.85 -6.28
N GLY A 36 -1.67 -7.27 -5.41
CA GLY A 36 -0.22 -7.30 -5.53
C GLY A 36 0.40 -8.63 -5.13
N LEU A 37 -0.17 -9.35 -4.15
CA LEU A 37 0.36 -10.65 -3.75
C LEU A 37 0.29 -11.69 -4.88
N PRO A 38 -0.87 -11.94 -5.53
CA PRO A 38 -0.95 -12.87 -6.65
C PRO A 38 -0.07 -12.46 -7.84
N VAL A 39 -0.03 -11.15 -8.14
CA VAL A 39 0.79 -10.63 -9.24
C VAL A 39 2.28 -10.79 -8.94
N GLY A 40 2.73 -10.54 -7.71
CA GLY A 40 4.12 -10.75 -7.30
C GLY A 40 4.54 -12.22 -7.34
N VAL A 41 3.66 -13.13 -6.88
CA VAL A 41 3.87 -14.58 -7.00
C VAL A 41 3.97 -14.97 -8.48
N LEU A 42 3.05 -14.48 -9.32
CA LEU A 42 3.06 -14.77 -10.75
C LEU A 42 4.33 -14.26 -11.44
N LEU A 43 4.80 -13.06 -11.10
CA LEU A 43 6.07 -12.53 -11.61
C LEU A 43 7.24 -13.44 -11.24
N PHE A 44 7.30 -13.93 -10.01
CA PHE A 44 8.38 -14.80 -9.55
C PHE A 44 8.37 -16.16 -10.28
N ILE A 45 7.23 -16.86 -10.27
CA ILE A 45 7.15 -18.22 -10.82
C ILE A 45 7.26 -18.27 -12.35
N SER A 46 6.85 -17.18 -13.06
CA SER A 46 6.86 -17.11 -14.54
C SER A 46 8.19 -16.68 -15.14
N ARG A 47 9.22 -16.43 -14.33
CA ARG A 47 10.59 -16.13 -14.80
C ARG A 47 11.12 -17.23 -15.72
N ARG A 48 12.09 -16.89 -16.57
CA ARG A 48 12.70 -17.82 -17.53
C ARG A 48 13.23 -19.11 -16.90
N ASN A 49 13.77 -19.00 -15.66
CA ASN A 49 14.27 -20.12 -14.88
C ASN A 49 13.37 -20.39 -13.65
N GLY A 50 12.12 -20.00 -13.72
CA GLY A 50 11.14 -20.20 -12.64
C GLY A 50 10.48 -21.57 -12.71
N VAL A 51 9.60 -21.82 -11.73
CA VAL A 51 8.87 -23.09 -11.59
C VAL A 51 7.84 -23.29 -12.73
N LEU A 52 7.30 -22.20 -13.29
CA LEU A 52 6.37 -22.21 -14.44
C LEU A 52 6.89 -21.22 -15.48
N PRO A 53 7.90 -21.59 -16.31
CA PRO A 53 8.54 -20.63 -17.20
C PRO A 53 7.60 -20.14 -18.30
N LEU A 54 7.14 -18.89 -18.16
CA LEU A 54 6.29 -18.17 -19.13
C LEU A 54 6.95 -16.82 -19.46
N PRO A 55 8.08 -16.80 -20.20
CA PRO A 55 8.91 -15.62 -20.36
C PRO A 55 8.20 -14.43 -21.03
N ARG A 56 7.28 -14.70 -21.95
CA ARG A 56 6.48 -13.63 -22.60
C ARG A 56 5.51 -12.98 -21.63
N LEU A 57 4.80 -13.79 -20.83
CA LEU A 57 3.89 -13.28 -19.79
C LEU A 57 4.66 -12.46 -18.73
N ASN A 58 5.79 -13.01 -18.27
CA ASN A 58 6.68 -12.32 -17.32
C ASN A 58 7.16 -10.98 -17.85
N ALA A 59 7.60 -10.91 -19.11
CA ALA A 59 8.05 -9.66 -19.73
C ALA A 59 6.93 -8.61 -19.82
N VAL A 60 5.73 -8.99 -20.27
CA VAL A 60 4.58 -8.07 -20.38
C VAL A 60 4.14 -7.60 -19.00
N LEU A 61 3.97 -8.53 -18.05
CA LEU A 61 3.55 -8.21 -16.70
C LEU A 61 4.58 -7.34 -15.99
N GLY A 62 5.86 -7.69 -16.11
CA GLY A 62 6.97 -6.92 -15.56
C GLY A 62 7.05 -5.50 -16.13
N ALA A 63 6.82 -5.33 -17.43
CA ALA A 63 6.77 -4.01 -18.07
C ALA A 63 5.58 -3.20 -17.55
N ALA A 64 4.38 -3.78 -17.46
CA ALA A 64 3.19 -3.11 -16.93
C ALA A 64 3.39 -2.63 -15.47
N ILE A 65 3.94 -3.50 -14.62
CA ILE A 65 4.28 -3.17 -13.23
C ILE A 65 5.33 -2.06 -13.15
N ASN A 66 6.35 -2.09 -14.00
CA ASN A 66 7.38 -1.06 -14.02
C ASN A 66 6.81 0.29 -14.50
N MET A 67 5.94 0.30 -15.52
CA MET A 67 5.24 1.52 -15.95
C MET A 67 4.38 2.11 -14.84
N GLY A 68 3.59 1.29 -14.12
CA GLY A 68 2.78 1.75 -12.99
C GLY A 68 3.61 2.42 -11.89
N ARG A 69 4.85 1.96 -11.67
CA ARG A 69 5.77 2.54 -10.68
C ARG A 69 6.54 3.77 -11.16
N SER A 70 6.57 4.01 -12.46
CA SER A 70 7.33 5.12 -13.06
C SER A 70 6.59 6.46 -12.99
N LEU A 71 5.28 6.43 -12.75
CA LEU A 71 4.46 7.64 -12.71
C LEU A 71 4.50 8.28 -11.31
N PRO A 72 4.73 9.60 -11.22
CA PRO A 72 4.50 10.31 -9.96
C PRO A 72 3.05 10.11 -9.51
N PHE A 73 2.84 9.80 -8.22
CA PHE A 73 1.51 9.46 -7.72
C PHE A 73 0.48 10.55 -7.99
N ILE A 74 0.85 11.83 -7.84
CA ILE A 74 -0.05 12.96 -8.10
C ILE A 74 -0.53 13.00 -9.57
N VAL A 75 0.33 12.62 -10.52
CA VAL A 75 -0.02 12.54 -11.95
C VAL A 75 -0.96 11.36 -12.19
N LEU A 76 -0.64 10.20 -11.61
CA LEU A 76 -1.48 9.01 -11.70
C LEU A 76 -2.88 9.26 -11.12
N LEU A 77 -2.95 9.94 -9.98
CA LEU A 77 -4.18 10.30 -9.29
C LEU A 77 -5.10 11.14 -10.18
N VAL A 78 -4.55 12.17 -10.86
CA VAL A 78 -5.31 13.00 -11.81
C VAL A 78 -5.69 12.21 -13.06
N ALA A 79 -4.79 11.39 -13.59
CA ALA A 79 -5.06 10.56 -14.77
C ALA A 79 -6.16 9.51 -14.53
N LEU A 80 -6.32 9.05 -13.30
CA LEU A 80 -7.34 8.07 -12.92
C LEU A 80 -8.71 8.68 -12.57
N ILE A 81 -8.87 10.01 -12.62
CA ILE A 81 -10.15 10.68 -12.37
C ILE A 81 -11.29 10.08 -13.21
N PRO A 82 -11.19 9.93 -14.56
CA PRO A 82 -12.26 9.36 -15.35
C PRO A 82 -12.58 7.92 -14.97
N PHE A 83 -11.57 7.11 -14.70
CA PHE A 83 -11.73 5.72 -14.28
C PHE A 83 -12.39 5.61 -12.90
N THR A 84 -11.96 6.42 -11.94
CA THR A 84 -12.56 6.48 -10.59
C THR A 84 -14.02 6.86 -10.66
N ARG A 85 -14.37 7.86 -11.49
CA ARG A 85 -15.76 8.29 -11.71
C ARG A 85 -16.62 7.20 -12.33
N LEU A 86 -16.07 6.43 -13.26
CA LEU A 86 -16.77 5.30 -13.88
C LEU A 86 -17.06 4.20 -12.85
N LEU A 87 -16.12 3.93 -11.95
CA LEU A 87 -16.22 2.81 -11.00
C LEU A 87 -17.06 3.16 -9.76
N ILE A 88 -16.91 4.38 -9.22
CA ILE A 88 -17.52 4.81 -7.95
C ILE A 88 -18.68 5.79 -8.16
N GLY A 89 -18.81 6.39 -9.35
CA GLY A 89 -19.81 7.42 -9.66
C GLY A 89 -19.41 8.84 -9.25
N THR A 90 -18.39 8.99 -8.42
CA THR A 90 -17.82 10.28 -7.98
C THR A 90 -16.30 10.25 -8.01
N THR A 91 -15.68 11.43 -7.98
CA THR A 91 -14.23 11.59 -7.88
C THR A 91 -13.81 12.23 -6.55
N LEU A 92 -14.78 12.62 -5.74
CA LEU A 92 -14.56 13.28 -4.45
C LEU A 92 -14.87 12.34 -3.28
N GLY A 93 -14.22 12.58 -2.18
CA GLY A 93 -14.40 11.84 -0.93
C GLY A 93 -13.48 10.63 -0.78
N SER A 94 -13.44 10.11 0.43
CA SER A 94 -12.51 9.06 0.87
C SER A 94 -12.71 7.73 0.13
N THR A 95 -13.94 7.37 -0.20
CA THR A 95 -14.21 6.14 -0.99
C THR A 95 -13.66 6.22 -2.40
N ALA A 96 -13.82 7.36 -3.08
CA ALA A 96 -13.29 7.57 -4.41
C ALA A 96 -11.75 7.54 -4.41
N ALA A 97 -11.13 8.11 -3.40
CA ALA A 97 -9.67 8.16 -3.24
C ALA A 97 -9.03 6.75 -3.10
N VAL A 98 -9.75 5.75 -2.59
CA VAL A 98 -9.24 4.37 -2.47
C VAL A 98 -8.78 3.82 -3.81
N VAL A 99 -9.49 4.13 -4.90
CA VAL A 99 -9.18 3.59 -6.25
C VAL A 99 -7.77 3.99 -6.72
N PRO A 100 -7.45 5.28 -6.88
CA PRO A 100 -6.13 5.67 -7.33
C PRO A 100 -5.02 5.34 -6.34
N ILE A 101 -5.28 5.37 -5.02
CA ILE A 101 -4.32 4.99 -3.99
C ILE A 101 -3.95 3.50 -4.15
N THR A 102 -4.93 2.62 -4.34
CA THR A 102 -4.69 1.19 -4.58
C THR A 102 -3.91 0.97 -5.86
N LEU A 103 -4.35 1.57 -6.98
CA LEU A 103 -3.71 1.39 -8.29
C LEU A 103 -2.29 1.95 -8.34
N GLY A 104 -1.99 2.98 -7.56
CA GLY A 104 -0.63 3.50 -7.40
C GLY A 104 0.28 2.61 -6.57
N ALA A 105 -0.27 1.91 -5.58
CA ALA A 105 0.51 1.13 -4.63
C ALA A 105 0.70 -0.33 -5.03
N PHE A 106 -0.29 -0.98 -5.67
CA PHE A 106 -0.19 -2.43 -5.94
C PHE A 106 1.00 -2.82 -6.81
N PRO A 107 1.47 -2.03 -7.82
CA PRO A 107 2.65 -2.38 -8.59
C PRO A 107 3.93 -2.39 -7.74
N PHE A 108 4.02 -1.47 -6.78
CA PHE A 108 5.11 -1.46 -5.82
C PHE A 108 5.09 -2.72 -4.95
N PHE A 109 3.92 -3.04 -4.36
CA PHE A 109 3.78 -4.21 -3.50
C PHE A 109 4.00 -5.53 -4.25
N ALA A 110 3.58 -5.63 -5.52
CA ALA A 110 3.86 -6.81 -6.35
C ALA A 110 5.38 -7.06 -6.51
N ARG A 111 6.18 -6.01 -6.66
CA ARG A 111 7.65 -6.13 -6.70
C ARG A 111 8.24 -6.49 -5.34
N VAL A 112 7.69 -5.95 -4.26
CA VAL A 112 8.10 -6.32 -2.90
C VAL A 112 7.88 -7.81 -2.66
N VAL A 113 6.74 -8.35 -3.07
CA VAL A 113 6.44 -9.79 -2.99
C VAL A 113 7.41 -10.60 -3.86
N GLU A 114 7.62 -10.20 -5.11
CA GLU A 114 8.56 -10.88 -6.02
C GLU A 114 9.97 -10.95 -5.42
N ASN A 115 10.46 -9.85 -4.84
CA ASN A 115 11.78 -9.79 -4.20
C ASN A 115 11.83 -10.68 -2.93
N ALA A 116 10.77 -10.65 -2.11
CA ALA A 116 10.69 -11.50 -0.92
C ALA A 116 10.71 -13.01 -1.27
N LEU A 117 10.10 -13.40 -2.39
CA LEU A 117 10.13 -14.78 -2.88
C LEU A 117 11.50 -15.16 -3.46
N ASP A 118 12.25 -14.21 -3.97
CA ASP A 118 13.60 -14.42 -4.52
C ASP A 118 14.64 -14.78 -3.44
N GLU A 119 14.38 -14.38 -2.18
CA GLU A 119 15.20 -14.69 -1.02
C GLU A 119 15.00 -16.13 -0.50
N VAL A 120 13.97 -16.84 -0.99
CA VAL A 120 13.68 -18.21 -0.55
C VAL A 120 14.73 -19.18 -1.09
N ASP A 121 15.23 -20.04 -0.21
CA ASP A 121 16.23 -21.06 -0.56
C ASP A 121 15.71 -22.03 -1.62
N LYS A 122 16.47 -22.18 -2.71
CA LYS A 122 16.12 -23.06 -3.83
C LYS A 122 16.01 -24.53 -3.43
N GLY A 123 16.78 -24.97 -2.46
CA GLY A 123 16.73 -26.33 -1.94
C GLY A 123 15.36 -26.70 -1.37
N ARG A 124 14.63 -25.72 -0.80
CA ARG A 124 13.25 -25.95 -0.35
C ARG A 124 12.28 -26.20 -1.49
N ILE A 125 12.47 -25.49 -2.61
CA ILE A 125 11.68 -25.70 -3.84
C ILE A 125 11.98 -27.08 -4.40
N GLU A 126 13.27 -27.45 -4.51
CA GLU A 126 13.73 -28.74 -5.00
C GLU A 126 13.24 -29.89 -4.11
N ALA A 127 13.22 -29.71 -2.79
CA ALA A 127 12.69 -30.72 -1.87
C ALA A 127 11.20 -31.02 -2.14
N VAL A 128 10.38 -29.99 -2.36
CA VAL A 128 8.96 -30.18 -2.69
C VAL A 128 8.79 -30.87 -4.03
N LEU A 129 9.60 -30.52 -5.02
CA LEU A 129 9.60 -31.16 -6.34
C LEU A 129 10.00 -32.63 -6.25
N SER A 130 11.04 -32.96 -5.50
CA SER A 130 11.54 -34.33 -5.30
C SER A 130 10.50 -35.25 -4.62
N MET A 131 9.60 -34.66 -3.81
CA MET A 131 8.47 -35.37 -3.21
C MET A 131 7.25 -35.48 -4.14
N GLY A 132 7.36 -35.10 -5.41
CA GLY A 132 6.25 -35.12 -6.36
C GLY A 132 5.26 -33.96 -6.19
N GLY A 133 5.65 -32.89 -5.51
CA GLY A 133 4.81 -31.72 -5.29
C GLY A 133 4.56 -30.95 -6.61
N ASN A 134 3.34 -30.45 -6.77
CA ASN A 134 2.97 -29.57 -7.87
C ASN A 134 3.22 -28.09 -7.52
N ILE A 135 2.98 -27.20 -8.50
CA ILE A 135 3.19 -25.75 -8.35
C ILE A 135 2.45 -25.13 -7.13
N TRP A 136 1.25 -25.60 -6.85
CA TRP A 136 0.47 -25.13 -5.69
C TRP A 136 1.10 -25.54 -4.37
N HIS A 137 1.69 -26.76 -4.32
CA HIS A 137 2.47 -27.19 -3.16
C HIS A 137 3.73 -26.35 -2.96
N ILE A 138 4.41 -25.98 -4.03
CA ILE A 138 5.58 -25.09 -3.97
C ILE A 138 5.18 -23.71 -3.43
N ILE A 139 4.11 -23.11 -3.98
CA ILE A 139 3.64 -21.78 -3.55
C ILE A 139 3.20 -21.82 -2.07
N ALA A 140 2.33 -22.77 -1.70
CA ALA A 140 1.69 -22.77 -0.40
C ALA A 140 2.56 -23.34 0.73
N LYS A 141 3.49 -24.27 0.44
CA LYS A 141 4.27 -24.99 1.46
C LYS A 141 5.75 -24.58 1.51
N ALA A 142 6.30 -24.01 0.41
CA ALA A 142 7.68 -23.55 0.38
C ALA A 142 7.76 -22.02 0.29
N LEU A 143 7.21 -21.42 -0.77
CA LEU A 143 7.42 -20.01 -1.07
C LEU A 143 6.76 -19.07 -0.07
N LEU A 144 5.43 -19.13 0.07
CA LEU A 144 4.68 -18.20 0.93
C LEU A 144 5.04 -18.32 2.41
N PRO A 145 5.16 -19.52 3.01
CA PRO A 145 5.55 -19.63 4.41
C PRO A 145 6.95 -19.09 4.67
N GLU A 146 7.90 -19.33 3.76
CA GLU A 146 9.27 -18.89 3.92
C GLU A 146 9.42 -17.39 3.71
N ALA A 147 8.75 -16.83 2.70
CA ALA A 147 8.76 -15.40 2.40
C ALA A 147 7.84 -14.57 3.33
N LEU A 148 7.10 -15.19 4.25
CA LEU A 148 6.13 -14.47 5.09
C LEU A 148 6.73 -13.31 5.89
N PRO A 149 7.89 -13.42 6.57
CA PRO A 149 8.47 -12.30 7.30
C PRO A 149 8.82 -11.11 6.38
N PRO A 150 9.55 -11.27 5.27
CA PRO A 150 9.83 -10.15 4.36
C PRO A 150 8.58 -9.60 3.67
N ILE A 151 7.56 -10.44 3.37
CA ILE A 151 6.28 -9.96 2.85
C ILE A 151 5.57 -9.06 3.88
N LEU A 152 5.56 -9.43 5.16
CA LEU A 152 4.96 -8.61 6.21
C LEU A 152 5.71 -7.30 6.44
N ALA A 153 7.04 -7.32 6.36
CA ALA A 153 7.83 -6.08 6.33
C ALA A 153 7.45 -5.20 5.15
N GLY A 154 7.26 -5.81 3.98
CA GLY A 154 6.80 -5.14 2.77
C GLY A 154 5.38 -4.55 2.89
N ILE A 155 4.44 -5.26 3.54
CA ILE A 155 3.10 -4.73 3.85
C ILE A 155 3.23 -3.49 4.73
N THR A 156 4.08 -3.54 5.76
CA THR A 156 4.30 -2.39 6.66
C THR A 156 4.79 -1.17 5.89
N LEU A 157 5.81 -1.32 5.06
CA LEU A 157 6.33 -0.24 4.20
C LEU A 157 5.25 0.29 3.24
N THR A 158 4.45 -0.60 2.67
CA THR A 158 3.36 -0.24 1.77
C THR A 158 2.30 0.57 2.50
N VAL A 159 1.89 0.19 3.71
CA VAL A 159 0.90 0.95 4.50
C VAL A 159 1.43 2.34 4.86
N VAL A 160 2.70 2.47 5.22
CA VAL A 160 3.34 3.79 5.44
C VAL A 160 3.28 4.66 4.16
N MET A 161 3.59 4.07 2.99
CA MET A 161 3.48 4.75 1.71
C MET A 161 2.03 5.16 1.39
N LEU A 162 1.04 4.31 1.70
CA LEU A 162 -0.38 4.59 1.51
C LEU A 162 -0.87 5.77 2.36
N ILE A 163 -0.35 5.97 3.59
CA ILE A 163 -0.61 7.17 4.40
C ILE A 163 -0.13 8.42 3.65
N GLY A 164 1.05 8.38 3.03
CA GLY A 164 1.54 9.47 2.20
C GLY A 164 0.65 9.72 0.97
N PHE A 165 0.21 8.67 0.28
CA PHE A 165 -0.70 8.77 -0.87
C PHE A 165 -2.07 9.32 -0.47
N SER A 166 -2.63 8.92 0.68
CA SER A 166 -3.89 9.47 1.19
C SER A 166 -3.80 10.97 1.46
N SER A 167 -2.64 11.42 1.95
CA SER A 167 -2.40 12.86 2.16
C SER A 167 -2.37 13.63 0.83
N MET A 168 -1.77 13.06 -0.22
CA MET A 168 -1.78 13.66 -1.57
C MET A 168 -3.18 13.62 -2.19
N ALA A 169 -3.97 12.55 -1.97
CA ALA A 169 -5.35 12.47 -2.43
C ALA A 169 -6.24 13.54 -1.78
N GLY A 170 -5.92 13.95 -0.55
CA GLY A 170 -6.57 15.07 0.13
C GLY A 170 -6.51 16.38 -0.65
N VAL A 171 -5.43 16.65 -1.40
CA VAL A 171 -5.27 17.87 -2.23
C VAL A 171 -6.36 18.01 -3.28
N ILE A 172 -6.86 16.90 -3.82
CA ILE A 172 -7.91 16.87 -4.85
C ILE A 172 -9.30 16.54 -4.28
N GLY A 173 -9.50 16.69 -2.98
CA GLY A 173 -10.79 16.47 -2.35
C GLY A 173 -11.08 15.02 -1.96
N GLY A 174 -10.04 14.21 -1.76
CA GLY A 174 -10.15 12.85 -1.23
C GLY A 174 -10.54 12.78 0.24
N GLY A 175 -10.53 13.90 0.97
CA GLY A 175 -10.77 13.94 2.42
C GLY A 175 -9.56 13.54 3.25
N GLY A 176 -9.79 13.25 4.52
CA GLY A 176 -8.78 12.82 5.48
C GLY A 176 -7.87 13.93 5.99
N LEU A 177 -6.81 13.52 6.70
CA LEU A 177 -5.85 14.44 7.31
C LEU A 177 -5.13 15.30 6.26
N GLY A 178 -4.86 14.77 5.06
CA GLY A 178 -4.25 15.54 3.98
C GLY A 178 -5.12 16.71 3.51
N ASP A 179 -6.43 16.50 3.36
CA ASP A 179 -7.39 17.57 3.04
C ASP A 179 -7.43 18.64 4.14
N LEU A 180 -7.44 18.20 5.39
CA LEU A 180 -7.42 19.13 6.53
C LEU A 180 -6.15 19.99 6.54
N ALA A 181 -4.99 19.41 6.30
CA ALA A 181 -3.72 20.14 6.23
C ALA A 181 -3.76 21.23 5.14
N ILE A 182 -4.29 20.91 3.97
CA ILE A 182 -4.36 21.86 2.86
C ILE A 182 -5.47 22.88 3.07
N ARG A 183 -6.71 22.45 3.32
CA ARG A 183 -7.88 23.32 3.37
C ARG A 183 -7.93 24.22 4.59
N TYR A 184 -7.61 23.68 5.76
CA TYR A 184 -7.61 24.47 7.01
C TYR A 184 -6.22 25.01 7.34
N GLY A 185 -5.19 24.16 7.26
CA GLY A 185 -3.84 24.53 7.62
C GLY A 185 -3.22 25.54 6.66
N TYR A 186 -3.14 25.20 5.38
CA TYR A 186 -2.47 26.03 4.38
C TYR A 186 -3.35 27.16 3.83
N GLN A 187 -4.58 26.86 3.36
CA GLN A 187 -5.43 27.89 2.71
C GLN A 187 -6.06 28.86 3.70
N ARG A 188 -6.41 28.41 4.90
CA ARG A 188 -7.03 29.24 5.95
C ARG A 188 -6.05 29.69 7.03
N PHE A 189 -4.78 29.34 6.92
CA PHE A 189 -3.71 29.70 7.86
C PHE A 189 -4.04 29.32 9.32
N ASN A 190 -4.67 28.13 9.50
CA ASN A 190 -4.99 27.64 10.84
C ASN A 190 -3.85 26.74 11.34
N ASP A 191 -2.93 27.34 12.12
CA ASP A 191 -1.75 26.65 12.65
C ASP A 191 -2.11 25.50 13.59
N GLN A 192 -3.24 25.58 14.32
CA GLN A 192 -3.68 24.54 15.26
C GLN A 192 -4.05 23.26 14.52
N ILE A 193 -4.85 23.36 13.44
CA ILE A 193 -5.22 22.20 12.61
C ILE A 193 -4.00 21.68 11.86
N MET A 194 -3.14 22.54 11.33
CA MET A 194 -1.90 22.10 10.67
C MET A 194 -1.02 21.29 11.63
N ALA A 195 -0.71 21.83 12.80
CA ALA A 195 0.12 21.15 13.78
C ALA A 195 -0.52 19.85 14.27
N GLY A 196 -1.83 19.84 14.56
CA GLY A 196 -2.58 18.65 14.95
C GLY A 196 -2.51 17.55 13.87
N THR A 197 -2.73 17.92 12.62
CA THR A 197 -2.66 16.99 11.46
C THR A 197 -1.26 16.38 11.33
N VAL A 198 -0.21 17.18 11.41
CA VAL A 198 1.18 16.69 11.30
C VAL A 198 1.50 15.74 12.46
N VAL A 199 1.15 16.08 13.69
CA VAL A 199 1.38 15.22 14.86
C VAL A 199 0.64 13.89 14.72
N ILE A 200 -0.62 13.91 14.28
CA ILE A 200 -1.41 12.67 14.08
C ILE A 200 -0.81 11.82 12.96
N LEU A 201 -0.41 12.41 11.83
CA LEU A 201 0.23 11.67 10.74
C LEU A 201 1.53 11.00 11.19
N ILE A 202 2.39 11.71 11.93
CA ILE A 202 3.60 11.14 12.50
C ILE A 202 3.25 9.97 13.44
N ALA A 203 2.27 10.15 14.32
CA ALA A 203 1.85 9.11 15.25
C ALA A 203 1.31 7.87 14.52
N LEU A 204 0.49 8.04 13.49
CA LEU A 204 -0.03 6.95 12.67
C LEU A 204 1.09 6.17 11.98
N VAL A 205 2.05 6.85 11.36
CA VAL A 205 3.20 6.22 10.70
C VAL A 205 4.03 5.43 11.73
N GLN A 206 4.33 6.02 12.90
CA GLN A 206 5.10 5.36 13.95
C GLN A 206 4.38 4.13 14.52
N LEU A 207 3.06 4.22 14.70
CA LEU A 207 2.24 3.08 15.16
C LEU A 207 2.26 1.93 14.15
N VAL A 208 2.09 2.23 12.86
CA VAL A 208 2.16 1.22 11.78
C VAL A 208 3.54 0.57 11.75
N GLN A 209 4.60 1.39 11.71
CA GLN A 209 5.99 0.91 11.67
C GLN A 209 6.32 0.02 12.88
N SER A 210 6.05 0.52 14.09
CA SER A 210 6.35 -0.21 15.32
C SER A 210 5.56 -1.53 15.43
N SER A 211 4.31 -1.54 14.96
CA SER A 211 3.47 -2.74 14.97
C SER A 211 3.95 -3.77 13.97
N GLY A 212 4.32 -3.34 12.75
CA GLY A 212 4.89 -4.18 11.72
C GLY A 212 6.22 -4.80 12.16
N ASP A 213 7.14 -4.01 12.69
CA ASP A 213 8.43 -4.48 13.18
C ASP A 213 8.29 -5.52 14.32
N ARG A 214 7.34 -5.31 15.22
CA ARG A 214 7.03 -6.30 16.29
C ARG A 214 6.50 -7.60 15.70
N LEU A 215 5.63 -7.53 14.71
CA LEU A 215 5.05 -8.70 14.06
C LEU A 215 6.13 -9.51 13.32
N VAL A 216 6.97 -8.83 12.54
CA VAL A 216 8.09 -9.46 11.81
C VAL A 216 9.06 -10.15 12.78
N ARG A 217 9.48 -9.46 13.86
CA ARG A 217 10.37 -10.06 14.87
C ARG A 217 9.78 -11.31 15.53
N ARG A 218 8.47 -11.31 15.86
CA ARG A 218 7.82 -12.48 16.47
C ARG A 218 7.80 -13.70 15.55
N LEU A 219 7.71 -13.48 14.24
CA LEU A 219 7.69 -14.57 13.26
C LEU A 219 9.10 -15.06 12.91
N ALA A 220 10.09 -14.15 12.86
CA ALA A 220 11.49 -14.53 12.64
C ALA A 220 12.06 -15.38 13.79
N HIS A 221 11.63 -15.17 15.04
CA HIS A 221 12.13 -15.93 16.21
C HIS A 221 11.48 -17.33 16.35
N ARG A 222 10.49 -17.67 15.55
CA ARG A 222 9.84 -19.00 15.58
C ARG A 222 10.42 -20.00 14.58
N ARG A 223 11.48 -19.63 13.91
CA ARG A 223 12.28 -20.46 12.98
C ARG A 223 13.66 -20.70 13.51
#